data_98bf98f01c90df668573cb8f769642c3
#
_entry.id   98bf98f01c90df668573cb8f769642c3
#
_cell.length_a   1.000
_cell.length_b   1.000
_cell.length_c   1.000
_cell.angle_alpha   90.00
_cell.angle_beta   90.00
_cell.angle_gamma   90.00
#
_symmetry.space_group_name_H-M   'P 1'
#
loop_
_entity.id
_entity.type
_entity.pdbx_description
1 polymer ?
#
loop_
_entity_poly.entity_id
_entity_poly.type
_entity_poly.pdbx_seq_one_letter_code
_entity_poly.pdbx_strand_id
1 'polypeptide(L)'
;MKRQALFLSIFGVTMVTMPAFAADGASGITGVRWGKNAFNFEPMPSGPQPLRNLIRRPDGTGNAGQLVGDYHNPILKPEAAAVVKQKGELAAAGKGFPNAQDQCRAVAPPFTFAMQLSFQMLPKNNGDIAILYGQGDNVRHIRMNGTHPANLVPLPMGDSVGRWEGDALVIDTVGVRTDAFTSVDRFGIPQSDAMHVIERYRLIDGVLAKAAQDKYEKAEGIVGGGARFSGVNPDTGLKGLQLELTMEDPKVFTGPLTVLVTYRRLMTEWQEQVCADNPVEHYKDEWIGLPKADLADF
;
A
#
# COMPACT_ATOMS: atom_id res chain seq x y z
N MET A 1 53.24 62.92 -6.37
CA MET A 1 53.29 61.45 -6.32
C MET A 1 52.25 60.98 -5.30
N LYS A 2 51.05 60.61 -5.77
CA LYS A 2 49.96 60.12 -4.90
C LYS A 2 49.92 58.58 -5.01
N ARG A 3 50.12 57.86 -3.89
CA ARG A 3 49.96 56.41 -3.81
C ARG A 3 48.49 56.09 -3.58
N GLN A 4 47.88 55.38 -4.51
CA GLN A 4 46.56 54.78 -4.32
C GLN A 4 46.72 53.41 -3.61
N ALA A 5 46.05 53.26 -2.48
CA ALA A 5 45.93 51.96 -1.78
C ALA A 5 44.77 51.20 -2.37
N LEU A 6 45.03 49.95 -2.82
CA LEU A 6 44.05 49.01 -3.34
C LEU A 6 43.52 48.19 -2.16
N PHE A 7 42.22 48.36 -1.83
CA PHE A 7 41.54 47.54 -0.84
C PHE A 7 41.01 46.25 -1.54
N LEU A 8 41.60 45.14 -1.16
CA LEU A 8 41.15 43.81 -1.59
C LEU A 8 40.07 43.34 -0.60
N SER A 9 38.78 43.36 -1.01
CA SER A 9 37.69 42.81 -0.21
C SER A 9 37.61 41.30 -0.43
N ILE A 10 37.94 40.53 0.58
CA ILE A 10 37.79 39.09 0.62
C ILE A 10 36.31 38.81 1.00
N PHE A 11 35.51 38.39 0.04
CA PHE A 11 34.18 37.83 0.32
C PHE A 11 34.34 36.41 0.89
N GLY A 12 34.18 36.27 2.18
CA GLY A 12 34.11 34.98 2.82
C GLY A 12 32.78 34.29 2.47
N VAL A 13 32.86 33.23 1.66
CA VAL A 13 31.72 32.31 1.45
C VAL A 13 31.58 31.45 2.69
N THR A 14 30.65 31.78 3.56
CA THR A 14 30.20 30.90 4.63
C THR A 14 29.43 29.73 4.02
N MET A 15 30.09 28.56 3.89
CA MET A 15 29.38 27.30 3.67
C MET A 15 28.51 27.01 4.88
N VAL A 16 27.20 27.19 4.72
CA VAL A 16 26.22 26.66 5.65
C VAL A 16 26.20 25.15 5.46
N THR A 17 26.90 24.44 6.33
CA THR A 17 26.76 22.97 6.43
C THR A 17 25.36 22.69 6.96
N MET A 18 24.44 22.27 6.10
CA MET A 18 23.20 21.69 6.54
C MET A 18 23.50 20.43 7.35
N PRO A 19 22.94 20.27 8.55
CA PRO A 19 23.12 19.06 9.31
C PRO A 19 22.53 17.88 8.52
N ALA A 20 23.28 16.80 8.41
CA ALA A 20 22.81 15.54 7.85
C ALA A 20 21.82 14.87 8.82
N PHE A 21 20.59 15.34 8.84
CA PHE A 21 19.46 14.73 9.57
C PHE A 21 18.81 13.61 8.75
N ALA A 22 19.52 12.56 8.43
CA ALA A 22 18.91 11.48 7.65
C ALA A 22 19.29 10.06 8.10
N ALA A 23 20.15 9.88 9.12
CA ALA A 23 20.69 8.56 9.39
C ALA A 23 19.79 7.69 10.30
N ASP A 24 19.10 8.26 11.28
CA ASP A 24 18.40 7.45 12.30
C ASP A 24 16.98 7.03 11.91
N GLY A 25 16.23 7.83 11.17
CA GLY A 25 14.90 7.47 10.68
C GLY A 25 14.94 6.37 9.62
N ALA A 26 15.92 6.43 8.71
CA ALA A 26 16.12 5.43 7.68
C ALA A 26 16.44 4.03 8.24
N SER A 27 17.27 3.95 9.29
CA SER A 27 17.72 2.68 9.86
C SER A 27 16.63 1.87 10.56
N GLY A 28 15.53 2.52 10.98
CA GLY A 28 14.44 1.85 11.67
C GLY A 28 13.32 1.35 10.74
N ILE A 29 13.13 1.99 9.58
CA ILE A 29 12.09 1.65 8.58
C ILE A 29 12.64 0.66 7.56
N THR A 30 13.84 0.94 7.02
CA THR A 30 14.50 0.11 6.01
C THR A 30 15.25 -1.07 6.62
N GLY A 31 15.52 -2.10 5.84
CA GLY A 31 16.21 -3.31 6.28
C GLY A 31 15.37 -4.26 7.15
N VAL A 32 14.19 -3.84 7.57
CA VAL A 32 13.27 -4.58 8.45
C VAL A 32 12.13 -5.17 7.62
N ARG A 33 11.70 -6.36 7.97
CA ARG A 33 10.49 -6.98 7.40
C ARG A 33 9.27 -6.58 8.23
N TRP A 34 8.26 -6.10 7.52
CA TRP A 34 7.01 -5.61 8.08
C TRP A 34 5.84 -6.49 7.67
N GLY A 35 4.90 -6.72 8.58
CA GLY A 35 3.72 -7.52 8.30
C GLY A 35 2.50 -7.06 9.08
N LYS A 36 1.35 -7.44 8.58
CA LYS A 36 0.04 -7.23 9.20
C LYS A 36 -0.88 -8.41 8.92
N ASN A 37 -1.93 -8.55 9.72
CA ASN A 37 -2.93 -9.60 9.56
C ASN A 37 -4.30 -9.07 9.10
N ALA A 38 -4.61 -7.79 9.39
CA ALA A 38 -5.82 -7.15 8.93
C ALA A 38 -5.81 -6.96 7.40
N PHE A 39 -6.97 -7.11 6.77
CA PHE A 39 -7.13 -6.98 5.31
C PHE A 39 -7.51 -5.58 4.88
N ASN A 40 -8.27 -4.85 5.71
CA ASN A 40 -8.85 -3.58 5.32
C ASN A 40 -8.04 -2.40 5.85
N PHE A 41 -8.42 -1.23 5.41
CA PHE A 41 -7.84 0.01 5.87
C PHE A 41 -8.41 0.41 7.23
N GLU A 42 -7.55 0.99 8.05
CA GLU A 42 -7.93 1.59 9.33
C GLU A 42 -8.41 3.02 9.10
N PRO A 43 -9.52 3.46 9.72
CA PRO A 43 -10.02 4.82 9.52
C PRO A 43 -9.13 5.85 10.21
N MET A 44 -9.06 7.04 9.61
CA MET A 44 -8.55 8.23 10.30
C MET A 44 -9.49 8.64 11.44
N PRO A 45 -8.98 9.36 12.47
CA PRO A 45 -9.83 9.87 13.56
C PRO A 45 -10.94 10.82 13.08
N SER A 46 -10.78 11.45 11.93
CA SER A 46 -11.74 12.38 11.32
C SER A 46 -11.62 12.35 9.80
N GLY A 47 -12.62 12.89 9.11
CA GLY A 47 -12.67 12.95 7.65
C GLY A 47 -13.37 11.75 7.02
N PRO A 48 -13.21 11.55 5.70
CA PRO A 48 -13.77 10.42 4.98
C PRO A 48 -13.30 9.10 5.56
N GLN A 49 -14.21 8.13 5.63
CA GLN A 49 -13.92 6.83 6.21
C GLN A 49 -13.77 5.76 5.11
N PRO A 50 -12.85 4.79 5.25
CA PRO A 50 -12.78 3.67 4.32
C PRO A 50 -14.06 2.84 4.37
N LEU A 51 -14.27 2.03 3.33
CA LEU A 51 -15.39 1.10 3.31
C LEU A 51 -15.26 0.09 4.44
N ARG A 52 -16.41 -0.28 5.00
CA ARG A 52 -16.53 -1.36 5.98
C ARG A 52 -17.28 -2.53 5.37
N ASN A 53 -17.07 -3.72 5.93
CA ASN A 53 -17.84 -4.88 5.55
C ASN A 53 -19.27 -4.77 6.08
N LEU A 54 -20.25 -4.93 5.21
CA LEU A 54 -21.68 -4.97 5.58
C LEU A 54 -22.10 -6.32 6.17
N ILE A 55 -21.39 -7.40 5.83
CA ILE A 55 -21.65 -8.71 6.41
C ILE A 55 -21.01 -8.81 7.80
N ARG A 56 -21.86 -9.05 8.78
CA ARG A 56 -21.47 -9.18 10.19
C ARG A 56 -21.79 -10.57 10.71
N ARG A 57 -20.96 -11.05 11.62
CA ARG A 57 -21.23 -12.22 12.42
C ARG A 57 -22.21 -11.87 13.56
N PRO A 58 -22.81 -12.88 14.21
CA PRO A 58 -23.73 -12.63 15.35
C PRO A 58 -23.10 -11.84 16.51
N ASP A 59 -21.79 -11.91 16.68
CA ASP A 59 -21.03 -11.17 17.67
C ASP A 59 -20.71 -9.71 17.26
N GLY A 60 -21.20 -9.28 16.09
CA GLY A 60 -20.99 -7.94 15.54
C GLY A 60 -19.65 -7.74 14.83
N THR A 61 -18.78 -8.74 14.80
CA THR A 61 -17.52 -8.67 14.04
C THR A 61 -17.77 -8.83 12.54
N GLY A 62 -16.80 -8.39 11.71
CA GLY A 62 -16.87 -8.60 10.27
C GLY A 62 -16.76 -10.09 9.91
N ASN A 63 -17.25 -10.45 8.73
CA ASN A 63 -17.05 -11.77 8.18
C ASN A 63 -15.95 -11.71 7.11
N ALA A 64 -14.73 -12.10 7.48
CA ALA A 64 -13.59 -12.09 6.57
C ALA A 64 -13.73 -13.06 5.38
N GLY A 65 -14.65 -14.05 5.47
CA GLY A 65 -14.96 -14.98 4.38
C GLY A 65 -15.96 -14.44 3.36
N GLN A 66 -16.66 -13.34 3.68
CA GLN A 66 -17.61 -12.69 2.76
C GLN A 66 -17.43 -11.18 2.84
N LEU A 67 -16.84 -10.59 1.83
CA LEU A 67 -16.50 -9.17 1.79
C LEU A 67 -17.50 -8.38 0.95
N VAL A 68 -18.51 -7.82 1.61
CA VAL A 68 -19.50 -6.93 1.00
C VAL A 68 -19.21 -5.50 1.45
N GLY A 69 -18.65 -4.69 0.56
CA GLY A 69 -18.31 -3.31 0.86
C GLY A 69 -19.54 -2.41 1.03
N ASP A 70 -19.40 -1.40 1.89
CA ASP A 70 -20.43 -0.36 2.09
C ASP A 70 -20.50 0.55 0.86
N TYR A 71 -21.28 0.12 -0.13
CA TYR A 71 -21.48 0.88 -1.38
C TYR A 71 -22.33 2.15 -1.19
N HIS A 72 -22.86 2.39 0.00
CA HIS A 72 -23.52 3.66 0.37
C HIS A 72 -22.53 4.69 0.96
N ASN A 73 -21.28 4.33 1.08
CA ASN A 73 -20.27 5.24 1.63
C ASN A 73 -20.16 6.51 0.75
N PRO A 74 -20.30 7.72 1.34
CA PRO A 74 -20.33 8.97 0.59
C PRO A 74 -19.00 9.32 -0.10
N ILE A 75 -17.91 8.62 0.21
CA ILE A 75 -16.64 8.80 -0.50
C ILE A 75 -16.70 8.28 -1.94
N LEU A 76 -17.59 7.34 -2.23
CA LEU A 76 -17.70 6.76 -3.56
C LEU A 76 -18.56 7.63 -4.49
N LYS A 77 -18.11 7.82 -5.71
CA LYS A 77 -18.96 8.30 -6.79
C LYS A 77 -19.99 7.24 -7.21
N PRO A 78 -21.12 7.62 -7.81
CA PRO A 78 -22.19 6.67 -8.14
C PRO A 78 -21.75 5.46 -8.96
N GLU A 79 -20.86 5.67 -9.93
CA GLU A 79 -20.35 4.62 -10.80
C GLU A 79 -19.46 3.62 -10.01
N ALA A 80 -18.62 4.13 -9.13
CA ALA A 80 -17.77 3.31 -8.26
C ALA A 80 -18.63 2.54 -7.24
N ALA A 81 -19.65 3.18 -6.67
CA ALA A 81 -20.60 2.56 -5.75
C ALA A 81 -21.36 1.39 -6.43
N ALA A 82 -21.75 1.55 -7.71
CA ALA A 82 -22.41 0.49 -8.48
C ALA A 82 -21.49 -0.73 -8.67
N VAL A 83 -20.21 -0.52 -8.94
CA VAL A 83 -19.21 -1.60 -9.06
C VAL A 83 -19.03 -2.32 -7.72
N VAL A 84 -18.86 -1.58 -6.62
CA VAL A 84 -18.72 -2.17 -5.26
C VAL A 84 -19.98 -2.99 -4.90
N LYS A 85 -21.16 -2.47 -5.22
CA LYS A 85 -22.44 -3.19 -5.01
C LYS A 85 -22.46 -4.51 -5.77
N GLN A 86 -22.16 -4.48 -7.08
CA GLN A 86 -22.15 -5.68 -7.92
C GLN A 86 -21.19 -6.75 -7.40
N LYS A 87 -19.97 -6.34 -7.03
CA LYS A 87 -18.96 -7.24 -6.44
C LYS A 87 -19.41 -7.79 -5.09
N GLY A 88 -20.06 -6.95 -4.27
CA GLY A 88 -20.65 -7.35 -3.00
C GLY A 88 -21.78 -8.37 -3.15
N GLU A 89 -22.63 -8.25 -4.17
CA GLU A 89 -23.69 -9.21 -4.49
C GLU A 89 -23.10 -10.58 -4.86
N LEU A 90 -22.01 -10.61 -5.63
CA LEU A 90 -21.29 -11.84 -5.93
C LEU A 90 -20.72 -12.48 -4.67
N ALA A 91 -20.03 -11.70 -3.82
CA ALA A 91 -19.48 -12.19 -2.56
C ALA A 91 -20.56 -12.72 -1.61
N ALA A 92 -21.71 -12.05 -1.52
CA ALA A 92 -22.85 -12.50 -0.73
C ALA A 92 -23.45 -13.83 -1.25
N ALA A 93 -23.39 -14.06 -2.56
CA ALA A 93 -23.80 -15.32 -3.20
C ALA A 93 -22.73 -16.44 -3.08
N GLY A 94 -21.66 -16.22 -2.33
CA GLY A 94 -20.55 -17.18 -2.20
C GLY A 94 -19.67 -17.26 -3.45
N LYS A 95 -19.79 -16.30 -4.35
CA LYS A 95 -18.94 -16.18 -5.55
C LYS A 95 -17.84 -15.16 -5.26
N GLY A 96 -16.59 -15.47 -5.58
CA GLY A 96 -15.50 -14.48 -5.56
C GLY A 96 -15.55 -13.58 -6.80
N PHE A 97 -14.68 -12.64 -6.93
CA PHE A 97 -14.37 -11.95 -8.18
C PHE A 97 -12.84 -11.89 -8.33
N PRO A 98 -12.33 -12.07 -9.54
CA PRO A 98 -10.89 -12.12 -9.74
C PRO A 98 -10.25 -10.77 -9.41
N ASN A 99 -9.07 -10.83 -8.81
CA ASN A 99 -8.23 -9.69 -8.51
C ASN A 99 -6.79 -9.95 -9.00
N ALA A 100 -5.92 -8.97 -8.92
CA ALA A 100 -4.57 -9.08 -9.43
C ALA A 100 -3.78 -10.25 -8.82
N GLN A 101 -3.95 -10.51 -7.51
CA GLN A 101 -3.23 -11.58 -6.82
C GLN A 101 -3.64 -12.96 -7.34
N ASP A 102 -4.94 -13.19 -7.51
CA ASP A 102 -5.46 -14.49 -7.96
C ASP A 102 -5.04 -14.81 -9.41
N GLN A 103 -4.64 -13.79 -10.16
CA GLN A 103 -4.22 -13.89 -11.56
C GLN A 103 -2.70 -13.82 -11.73
N CYS A 104 -1.92 -13.99 -10.67
CA CYS A 104 -0.46 -13.86 -10.69
C CYS A 104 0.03 -12.54 -11.31
N ARG A 105 -0.73 -11.46 -11.14
CA ARG A 105 -0.38 -10.12 -11.60
C ARG A 105 0.22 -9.30 -10.47
N ALA A 106 0.88 -8.21 -10.84
CA ALA A 106 1.41 -7.27 -9.86
C ALA A 106 0.30 -6.72 -8.97
N VAL A 107 0.47 -6.87 -7.65
CA VAL A 107 -0.42 -6.32 -6.62
C VAL A 107 0.06 -4.91 -6.30
N ALA A 108 -0.37 -3.95 -7.11
CA ALA A 108 0.10 -2.56 -7.04
C ALA A 108 -0.57 -1.76 -5.92
N PRO A 109 0.03 -0.61 -5.52
CA PRO A 109 -0.68 0.40 -4.74
C PRO A 109 -1.97 0.90 -5.43
N PRO A 110 -3.05 1.15 -4.67
CA PRO A 110 -3.18 1.01 -3.22
C PRO A 110 -3.54 -0.41 -2.75
N PHE A 111 -3.93 -1.33 -3.65
CA PHE A 111 -4.44 -2.67 -3.29
C PHE A 111 -3.44 -3.49 -2.46
N THR A 112 -2.14 -3.34 -2.70
CA THR A 112 -1.10 -4.01 -1.91
C THR A 112 -1.23 -3.75 -0.41
N PHE A 113 -1.74 -2.59 -0.02
CA PHE A 113 -1.93 -2.21 1.40
C PHE A 113 -3.24 -2.75 1.98
N ALA A 114 -4.19 -3.14 1.14
CA ALA A 114 -5.42 -3.82 1.52
C ALA A 114 -5.25 -5.35 1.62
N MET A 115 -4.05 -5.86 1.46
CA MET A 115 -3.73 -7.28 1.55
C MET A 115 -2.92 -7.58 2.82
N GLN A 116 -2.91 -8.83 3.26
CA GLN A 116 -2.04 -9.32 4.35
C GLN A 116 -0.59 -9.52 3.87
N LEU A 117 -0.12 -8.63 3.02
CA LEU A 117 1.22 -8.75 2.45
C LEU A 117 2.26 -8.22 3.43
N SER A 118 3.29 -9.01 3.62
CA SER A 118 4.53 -8.55 4.23
C SER A 118 5.39 -7.83 3.19
N PHE A 119 6.25 -6.93 3.65
CA PHE A 119 7.21 -6.28 2.77
C PHE A 119 8.52 -5.95 3.49
N GLN A 120 9.55 -5.71 2.72
CA GLN A 120 10.84 -5.20 3.18
C GLN A 120 11.31 -4.07 2.29
N MET A 121 11.72 -2.96 2.88
CA MET A 121 12.33 -1.84 2.17
C MET A 121 13.85 -1.99 2.23
N LEU A 122 14.50 -2.11 1.10
CA LEU A 122 15.94 -2.26 0.98
C LEU A 122 16.56 -1.01 0.36
N PRO A 123 17.45 -0.31 1.07
CA PRO A 123 18.20 0.80 0.49
C PRO A 123 19.17 0.27 -0.56
N LYS A 124 19.26 0.99 -1.68
CA LYS A 124 20.21 0.72 -2.77
C LYS A 124 21.43 1.62 -2.64
N ASN A 125 22.54 1.22 -3.27
CA ASN A 125 23.81 1.96 -3.21
C ASN A 125 23.73 3.40 -3.77
N ASN A 126 22.77 3.65 -4.67
CA ASN A 126 22.52 4.98 -5.24
C ASN A 126 21.56 5.84 -4.38
N GLY A 127 21.16 5.37 -3.20
CA GLY A 127 20.23 6.04 -2.30
C GLY A 127 18.75 5.76 -2.56
N ASP A 128 18.37 5.12 -3.67
CA ASP A 128 17.01 4.67 -3.93
C ASP A 128 16.60 3.54 -2.98
N ILE A 129 15.31 3.21 -2.99
CA ILE A 129 14.77 2.11 -2.20
C ILE A 129 14.11 1.09 -3.14
N ALA A 130 14.37 -0.19 -2.90
CA ALA A 130 13.59 -1.29 -3.45
C ALA A 130 12.66 -1.84 -2.36
N ILE A 131 11.37 -1.97 -2.67
CA ILE A 131 10.41 -2.63 -1.79
C ILE A 131 10.14 -4.03 -2.34
N LEU A 132 10.47 -5.03 -1.56
CA LEU A 132 10.14 -6.42 -1.84
C LEU A 132 8.84 -6.77 -1.11
N TYR A 133 7.88 -7.34 -1.80
CA TYR A 133 6.63 -7.83 -1.21
C TYR A 133 6.68 -9.35 -1.08
N GLY A 134 6.27 -9.87 0.08
CA GLY A 134 6.39 -11.28 0.44
C GLY A 134 5.44 -12.23 -0.28
N GLN A 135 4.63 -11.74 -1.21
CA GLN A 135 3.78 -12.56 -2.08
C GLN A 135 3.82 -12.03 -3.51
N GLY A 136 3.82 -12.93 -4.48
CA GLY A 136 3.71 -12.62 -5.88
C GLY A 136 4.97 -12.01 -6.49
N ASP A 137 6.13 -12.16 -5.85
CA ASP A 137 7.45 -11.72 -6.31
C ASP A 137 7.51 -10.27 -6.81
N ASN A 138 6.64 -9.42 -6.25
CA ASN A 138 6.55 -8.04 -6.66
C ASN A 138 7.70 -7.23 -6.06
N VAL A 139 8.40 -6.53 -6.93
CA VAL A 139 9.44 -5.55 -6.57
C VAL A 139 9.01 -4.18 -7.04
N ARG A 140 9.05 -3.20 -6.15
CA ARG A 140 8.75 -1.81 -6.46
C ARG A 140 9.99 -0.96 -6.25
N HIS A 141 10.31 -0.14 -7.23
CA HIS A 141 11.45 0.77 -7.20
C HIS A 141 11.00 2.18 -6.83
N ILE A 142 11.59 2.75 -5.79
CA ILE A 142 11.36 4.12 -5.33
C ILE A 142 12.60 4.93 -5.67
N ARG A 143 12.45 5.91 -6.55
CA ARG A 143 13.51 6.88 -6.88
C ARG A 143 13.51 7.98 -5.83
N MET A 144 14.56 8.05 -5.03
CA MET A 144 14.63 9.04 -3.96
C MET A 144 15.00 10.41 -4.50
N ASN A 145 14.29 11.43 -3.99
CA ASN A 145 14.46 12.85 -4.37
C ASN A 145 14.29 13.11 -5.88
N GLY A 146 13.57 12.23 -6.58
CA GLY A 146 13.25 12.34 -7.98
C GLY A 146 11.96 13.12 -8.24
N THR A 147 11.62 13.20 -9.53
CA THR A 147 10.33 13.70 -10.02
C THR A 147 9.70 12.69 -10.97
N HIS A 148 8.39 12.72 -11.13
CA HIS A 148 7.72 11.93 -12.14
C HIS A 148 8.07 12.42 -13.55
N PRO A 149 8.20 11.50 -14.54
CA PRO A 149 8.46 11.91 -15.92
C PRO A 149 7.24 12.63 -16.52
N ALA A 150 7.49 13.65 -17.35
CA ALA A 150 6.42 14.39 -18.00
C ALA A 150 5.57 13.51 -18.94
N ASN A 151 6.20 12.51 -19.57
CA ASN A 151 5.54 11.51 -20.42
C ASN A 151 5.47 10.19 -19.67
N LEU A 152 4.51 10.09 -18.76
CA LEU A 152 4.31 8.93 -17.91
C LEU A 152 3.76 7.76 -18.73
N VAL A 153 4.47 6.63 -18.72
CA VAL A 153 3.98 5.37 -19.25
C VAL A 153 3.45 4.53 -18.09
N PRO A 154 2.19 4.06 -18.11
CA PRO A 154 1.66 3.24 -17.04
C PRO A 154 2.45 1.95 -16.82
N LEU A 155 2.88 1.73 -15.58
CA LEU A 155 3.67 0.57 -15.16
C LEU A 155 2.85 -0.33 -14.22
N PRO A 156 3.16 -1.64 -14.13
CA PRO A 156 2.45 -2.54 -13.21
C PRO A 156 2.39 -2.04 -11.77
N MET A 157 3.49 -1.48 -11.25
CA MET A 157 3.57 -0.95 -9.88
C MET A 157 3.51 0.59 -9.82
N GLY A 158 3.25 1.26 -10.95
CA GLY A 158 3.31 2.71 -11.07
C GLY A 158 4.74 3.26 -11.08
N ASP A 159 4.84 4.57 -11.26
CA ASP A 159 6.06 5.36 -11.10
C ASP A 159 6.08 5.94 -9.68
N SER A 160 7.11 5.64 -8.90
CA SER A 160 7.20 6.02 -7.49
C SER A 160 8.43 6.88 -7.23
N VAL A 161 8.21 8.03 -6.61
CA VAL A 161 9.26 8.92 -6.11
C VAL A 161 9.16 9.04 -4.60
N GLY A 162 10.31 9.08 -3.92
CA GLY A 162 10.37 9.12 -2.47
C GLY A 162 11.22 10.27 -1.95
N ARG A 163 10.94 10.69 -0.73
CA ARG A 163 11.76 11.65 0.02
C ARG A 163 11.63 11.39 1.51
N TRP A 164 12.64 11.81 2.24
CA TRP A 164 12.57 11.87 3.70
C TRP A 164 12.07 13.23 4.16
N GLU A 165 11.07 13.24 5.03
CA GLU A 165 10.56 14.42 5.72
C GLU A 165 10.72 14.23 7.22
N GLY A 166 11.88 14.66 7.75
CA GLY A 166 12.27 14.34 9.10
C GLY A 166 12.46 12.83 9.28
N ASP A 167 11.71 12.23 10.16
CA ASP A 167 11.71 10.77 10.45
C ASP A 167 10.70 9.98 9.58
N ALA A 168 9.93 10.66 8.72
CA ALA A 168 8.96 10.03 7.85
C ALA A 168 9.52 9.79 6.45
N LEU A 169 9.30 8.59 5.91
CA LEU A 169 9.47 8.30 4.50
C LEU A 169 8.15 8.62 3.78
N VAL A 170 8.20 9.54 2.82
CA VAL A 170 7.06 9.87 1.97
C VAL A 170 7.31 9.33 0.58
N ILE A 171 6.34 8.58 0.04
CA ILE A 171 6.39 8.04 -1.33
C ILE A 171 5.16 8.54 -2.07
N ASP A 172 5.39 9.06 -3.25
CA ASP A 172 4.38 9.56 -4.19
C ASP A 172 4.34 8.63 -5.41
N THR A 173 3.15 8.15 -5.79
CA THR A 173 2.99 7.16 -6.85
C THR A 173 1.85 7.53 -7.78
N VAL A 174 2.17 7.54 -9.07
CA VAL A 174 1.23 7.79 -10.17
C VAL A 174 1.42 6.74 -11.28
N GLY A 175 0.50 6.70 -12.23
CA GLY A 175 0.64 5.87 -13.42
C GLY A 175 0.67 4.37 -13.15
N VAL A 176 -0.07 3.90 -12.16
CA VAL A 176 -0.32 2.47 -11.99
C VAL A 176 -1.17 2.01 -13.18
N ARG A 177 -0.71 0.97 -13.87
CA ARG A 177 -1.47 0.38 -14.98
C ARG A 177 -2.75 -0.26 -14.45
N THR A 178 -3.89 0.12 -15.04
CA THR A 178 -5.20 -0.39 -14.68
C THR A 178 -5.69 -1.41 -15.70
N ASP A 179 -6.39 -2.45 -15.22
CA ASP A 179 -7.08 -3.44 -16.01
C ASP A 179 -8.31 -3.97 -15.24
N ALA A 180 -8.98 -5.00 -15.76
CA ALA A 180 -10.18 -5.57 -15.17
C ALA A 180 -9.97 -6.18 -13.76
N PHE A 181 -8.72 -6.47 -13.39
CA PHE A 181 -8.34 -7.07 -12.10
C PHE A 181 -7.86 -6.05 -11.08
N THR A 182 -7.68 -4.80 -11.51
CA THR A 182 -7.19 -3.73 -10.66
C THR A 182 -8.30 -3.20 -9.75
N SER A 183 -8.02 -3.08 -8.47
CA SER A 183 -8.93 -2.51 -7.48
C SER A 183 -8.14 -1.77 -6.39
N VAL A 184 -8.83 -0.90 -5.65
CA VAL A 184 -8.26 -0.14 -4.53
C VAL A 184 -8.16 -1.00 -3.28
N ASP A 185 -9.17 -1.83 -3.03
CA ASP A 185 -9.28 -2.67 -1.84
C ASP A 185 -9.97 -4.01 -2.12
N ARG A 186 -10.15 -4.80 -1.09
CA ARG A 186 -10.80 -6.11 -1.16
C ARG A 186 -12.32 -6.05 -1.31
N PHE A 187 -12.94 -4.90 -1.15
CA PHE A 187 -14.36 -4.69 -1.47
C PHE A 187 -14.58 -4.44 -2.95
N GLY A 188 -13.49 -4.28 -3.69
CA GLY A 188 -13.52 -4.12 -5.13
C GLY A 188 -13.85 -2.71 -5.59
N ILE A 189 -13.48 -1.69 -4.82
CA ILE A 189 -13.49 -0.32 -5.32
C ILE A 189 -12.67 -0.28 -6.61
N PRO A 190 -13.21 0.20 -7.74
CA PRO A 190 -12.45 0.29 -8.98
C PRO A 190 -11.29 1.31 -8.83
N GLN A 191 -10.29 1.16 -9.67
CA GLN A 191 -9.18 2.11 -9.78
C GLN A 191 -9.13 2.61 -11.21
N SER A 192 -8.93 3.92 -11.39
CA SER A 192 -8.74 4.51 -12.72
C SER A 192 -7.26 4.86 -12.99
N ASP A 193 -6.98 5.26 -14.22
CA ASP A 193 -5.68 5.79 -14.66
C ASP A 193 -5.32 7.12 -14.01
N ALA A 194 -6.27 7.79 -13.35
CA ALA A 194 -6.07 9.03 -12.61
C ALA A 194 -5.70 8.80 -11.13
N MET A 195 -5.53 7.55 -10.70
CA MET A 195 -5.14 7.25 -9.33
C MET A 195 -3.78 7.85 -8.98
N HIS A 196 -3.76 8.60 -7.90
CA HIS A 196 -2.59 9.15 -7.25
C HIS A 196 -2.54 8.63 -5.81
N VAL A 197 -1.41 8.11 -5.40
CA VAL A 197 -1.23 7.49 -4.08
C VAL A 197 -0.07 8.15 -3.36
N ILE A 198 -0.34 8.70 -2.17
CA ILE A 198 0.68 9.27 -1.29
C ILE A 198 0.78 8.41 -0.04
N GLU A 199 1.97 7.92 0.24
CA GLU A 199 2.30 7.07 1.38
C GLU A 199 3.21 7.83 2.34
N ARG A 200 2.88 7.84 3.62
CA ARG A 200 3.72 8.42 4.66
C ARG A 200 3.98 7.38 5.74
N TYR A 201 5.20 6.90 5.81
CA TYR A 201 5.62 5.89 6.77
C TYR A 201 6.31 6.50 7.97
N ARG A 202 5.91 6.11 9.17
CA ARG A 202 6.53 6.51 10.44
C ARG A 202 6.65 5.34 11.39
N LEU A 203 7.71 5.33 12.18
CA LEU A 203 7.80 4.41 13.31
C LEU A 203 6.88 4.89 14.43
N ILE A 204 6.14 3.95 14.99
CA ILE A 204 5.26 4.19 16.15
C ILE A 204 5.67 3.28 17.31
N ASP A 205 5.15 3.56 18.49
CA ASP A 205 5.34 2.72 19.65
C ASP A 205 4.76 1.31 19.42
N GLY A 206 5.47 0.28 19.90
CA GLY A 206 5.06 -1.11 19.64
C GLY A 206 3.78 -1.52 20.37
N VAL A 207 3.49 -0.92 21.52
CA VAL A 207 2.22 -1.15 22.24
C VAL A 207 1.07 -0.57 21.44
N LEU A 208 1.25 0.64 20.87
CA LEU A 208 0.25 1.27 20.00
C LEU A 208 0.03 0.46 18.72
N ALA A 209 1.11 -0.02 18.10
CA ALA A 209 1.02 -0.85 16.90
C ALA A 209 0.26 -2.16 17.16
N LYS A 210 0.55 -2.82 18.30
CA LYS A 210 -0.19 -4.03 18.69
C LYS A 210 -1.66 -3.73 18.94
N ALA A 211 -1.97 -2.69 19.68
CA ALA A 211 -3.36 -2.31 20.00
C ALA A 211 -4.17 -2.01 18.72
N ALA A 212 -3.56 -1.32 17.75
CA ALA A 212 -4.20 -1.06 16.45
C ALA A 212 -4.48 -2.36 15.70
N GLN A 213 -3.49 -3.24 15.54
CA GLN A 213 -3.69 -4.52 14.86
C GLN A 213 -4.74 -5.39 15.55
N ASP A 214 -4.67 -5.58 16.88
CA ASP A 214 -5.65 -6.37 17.64
C ASP A 214 -7.08 -5.85 17.44
N LYS A 215 -7.25 -4.53 17.46
CA LYS A 215 -8.55 -3.86 17.24
C LYS A 215 -9.13 -4.19 15.87
N TYR A 216 -8.32 -4.09 14.81
CA TYR A 216 -8.81 -4.26 13.44
C TYR A 216 -8.93 -5.73 13.05
N GLU A 217 -8.05 -6.60 13.51
CA GLU A 217 -8.21 -8.06 13.39
C GLU A 217 -9.54 -8.52 14.00
N LYS A 218 -9.83 -8.05 15.21
CA LYS A 218 -11.12 -8.33 15.87
C LYS A 218 -12.30 -7.77 15.09
N ALA A 219 -12.22 -6.53 14.63
CA ALA A 219 -13.29 -5.88 13.87
C ALA A 219 -13.61 -6.60 12.55
N GLU A 220 -12.59 -7.20 11.92
CA GLU A 220 -12.73 -7.98 10.69
C GLU A 220 -13.16 -9.43 10.95
N GLY A 221 -13.19 -9.86 12.21
CA GLY A 221 -13.50 -11.24 12.58
C GLY A 221 -12.39 -12.23 12.25
N ILE A 222 -11.15 -11.75 12.23
CA ILE A 222 -9.96 -12.61 12.13
C ILE A 222 -9.75 -13.24 13.51
N VAL A 223 -10.05 -14.53 13.61
CA VAL A 223 -9.98 -15.27 14.87
C VAL A 223 -8.65 -16.01 14.96
N GLY A 224 -8.00 -15.95 16.13
CA GLY A 224 -6.85 -16.81 16.45
C GLY A 224 -5.50 -16.17 16.26
N GLY A 225 -5.44 -14.85 16.39
CA GLY A 225 -4.18 -14.08 16.35
C GLY A 225 -3.40 -14.42 15.10
N GLY A 226 -3.37 -13.53 14.19
CA GLY A 226 -2.85 -13.69 12.84
C GLY A 226 -1.42 -14.20 12.64
N ALA A 227 -0.79 -14.74 13.67
CA ALA A 227 0.49 -15.42 13.57
C ALA A 227 0.53 -16.55 12.50
N ARG A 228 -0.65 -17.01 12.07
CA ARG A 228 -0.74 -18.04 11.04
C ARG A 228 -0.37 -17.58 9.63
N PHE A 229 -0.61 -16.28 9.31
CA PHE A 229 -0.42 -15.79 7.96
C PHE A 229 0.82 -14.90 7.80
N SER A 230 1.14 -14.07 8.78
CA SER A 230 2.23 -13.11 8.62
C SER A 230 3.44 -13.33 9.53
N GLY A 231 3.35 -14.20 10.53
CA GLY A 231 4.46 -14.39 11.49
C GLY A 231 4.85 -13.12 12.23
N VAL A 232 3.87 -12.26 12.56
CA VAL A 232 4.09 -10.98 13.24
C VAL A 232 4.69 -11.21 14.63
N ASN A 233 5.76 -10.47 14.95
CA ASN A 233 6.44 -10.56 16.24
C ASN A 233 5.53 -10.04 17.37
N PRO A 234 5.28 -10.82 18.44
CA PRO A 234 4.46 -10.41 19.57
C PRO A 234 5.12 -9.37 20.49
N ASP A 235 6.43 -9.18 20.39
CA ASP A 235 7.19 -8.26 21.25
C ASP A 235 6.79 -6.80 21.00
N THR A 236 6.20 -6.18 22.01
CA THR A 236 5.79 -4.76 22.01
C THR A 236 6.91 -3.80 22.37
N GLY A 237 8.07 -4.27 22.79
CA GLY A 237 9.28 -3.44 22.94
C GLY A 237 9.84 -3.00 21.61
N LEU A 238 9.50 -3.68 20.52
CA LEU A 238 9.91 -3.31 19.17
C LEU A 238 8.95 -2.28 18.57
N LYS A 239 9.51 -1.26 17.93
CA LYS A 239 8.71 -0.26 17.19
C LYS A 239 7.89 -0.92 16.10
N GLY A 240 6.63 -0.46 15.94
CA GLY A 240 5.80 -0.71 14.79
C GLY A 240 6.02 0.32 13.69
N LEU A 241 5.41 0.07 12.54
CA LEU A 241 5.39 1.00 11.41
C LEU A 241 3.95 1.37 11.09
N GLN A 242 3.66 2.66 11.01
CA GLN A 242 2.36 3.16 10.55
C GLN A 242 2.52 3.82 9.20
N LEU A 243 1.66 3.42 8.28
CA LEU A 243 1.45 4.04 7.00
C LEU A 243 0.19 4.90 7.08
N GLU A 244 0.32 6.19 6.82
CA GLU A 244 -0.78 7.06 6.43
C GLU A 244 -0.82 7.07 4.90
N LEU A 245 -1.94 6.60 4.35
CA LEU A 245 -2.14 6.39 2.93
C LEU A 245 -3.23 7.32 2.43
N THR A 246 -2.89 8.23 1.54
CA THR A 246 -3.85 9.09 0.85
C THR A 246 -4.02 8.63 -0.59
N MET A 247 -5.28 8.46 -0.99
CA MET A 247 -5.68 8.04 -2.33
C MET A 247 -6.54 9.12 -2.95
N GLU A 248 -6.15 9.56 -4.13
CA GLU A 248 -6.87 10.54 -4.94
C GLU A 248 -7.19 9.92 -6.29
N ASP A 249 -8.46 9.72 -6.58
CA ASP A 249 -8.95 9.27 -7.89
C ASP A 249 -10.26 10.00 -8.20
N PRO A 250 -10.18 11.10 -8.98
CA PRO A 250 -11.35 11.93 -9.25
C PRO A 250 -12.44 11.24 -10.09
N LYS A 251 -12.16 10.05 -10.66
CA LYS A 251 -13.17 9.22 -11.34
C LYS A 251 -13.90 8.28 -10.38
N VAL A 252 -13.34 8.03 -9.19
CA VAL A 252 -13.80 7.03 -8.23
C VAL A 252 -14.31 7.66 -6.94
N PHE A 253 -13.57 8.62 -6.40
CA PHE A 253 -13.83 9.26 -5.12
C PHE A 253 -14.43 10.67 -5.27
N THR A 254 -15.22 11.06 -4.29
CA THR A 254 -15.77 12.43 -4.17
C THR A 254 -14.74 13.44 -3.66
N GLY A 255 -13.64 12.97 -3.09
CA GLY A 255 -12.49 13.73 -2.59
C GLY A 255 -11.38 12.78 -2.14
N PRO A 256 -10.24 13.29 -1.64
CA PRO A 256 -9.16 12.46 -1.13
C PRO A 256 -9.64 11.53 0.00
N LEU A 257 -9.23 10.27 -0.04
CA LEU A 257 -9.44 9.30 1.02
C LEU A 257 -8.10 9.00 1.71
N THR A 258 -7.97 9.44 2.96
CA THR A 258 -6.81 9.13 3.79
C THR A 258 -7.17 8.05 4.81
N VAL A 259 -6.32 7.04 4.91
CA VAL A 259 -6.49 5.88 5.80
C VAL A 259 -5.19 5.53 6.50
N LEU A 260 -5.26 4.69 7.53
CA LEU A 260 -4.08 4.16 8.19
C LEU A 260 -3.92 2.66 7.89
N VAL A 261 -2.68 2.22 7.92
CA VAL A 261 -2.30 0.81 7.89
C VAL A 261 -1.17 0.59 8.87
N THR A 262 -1.37 -0.30 9.83
CA THR A 262 -0.39 -0.55 10.89
C THR A 262 0.32 -1.88 10.66
N TYR A 263 1.64 -1.84 10.71
CA TYR A 263 2.52 -3.00 10.55
C TYR A 263 3.35 -3.24 11.81
N ARG A 264 3.74 -4.49 12.01
CA ARG A 264 4.70 -4.90 13.03
C ARG A 264 5.83 -5.70 12.39
N ARG A 265 6.94 -5.86 13.10
CA ARG A 265 8.06 -6.65 12.60
C ARG A 265 7.67 -8.10 12.42
N LEU A 266 8.25 -8.75 11.40
CA LEU A 266 8.10 -10.18 11.18
C LEU A 266 9.21 -10.96 11.86
N MET A 267 8.88 -12.18 12.37
CA MET A 267 9.84 -13.15 12.89
C MET A 267 10.29 -14.15 11.84
N THR A 268 9.40 -14.42 10.86
CA THR A 268 9.63 -15.48 9.87
C THR A 268 10.53 -15.02 8.73
N GLU A 269 11.32 -15.93 8.21
CA GLU A 269 11.97 -15.75 6.92
C GLU A 269 10.91 -15.77 5.79
N TRP A 270 11.20 -15.06 4.71
CA TRP A 270 10.40 -15.19 3.50
C TRP A 270 10.67 -16.51 2.83
N GLN A 271 9.60 -17.19 2.50
CA GLN A 271 9.66 -18.32 1.60
C GLN A 271 9.54 -17.80 0.18
N GLU A 272 10.28 -18.40 -0.71
CA GLU A 272 10.10 -18.19 -2.14
C GLU A 272 8.69 -18.64 -2.54
N GLN A 273 7.97 -17.78 -3.26
CA GLN A 273 6.63 -18.06 -3.74
C GLN A 273 6.56 -17.68 -5.22
N VAL A 274 6.47 -18.67 -6.05
CA VAL A 274 6.27 -18.49 -7.49
C VAL A 274 4.80 -18.73 -7.80
N CYS A 275 4.04 -17.66 -8.01
CA CYS A 275 2.60 -17.73 -8.25
C CYS A 275 2.29 -18.58 -9.50
N ALA A 276 3.12 -18.49 -10.53
CA ALA A 276 2.94 -19.24 -11.77
C ALA A 276 3.10 -20.76 -11.61
N ASP A 277 3.77 -21.22 -10.55
CA ASP A 277 3.91 -22.65 -10.26
C ASP A 277 2.64 -23.28 -9.65
N ASN A 278 1.67 -22.44 -9.28
CA ASN A 278 0.40 -22.89 -8.75
C ASN A 278 -0.77 -22.36 -9.58
N PRO A 279 -0.91 -22.76 -10.86
CA PRO A 279 -1.97 -22.30 -11.74
C PRO A 279 -3.28 -22.97 -11.34
N VAL A 280 -3.92 -22.48 -10.27
CA VAL A 280 -5.25 -22.93 -9.90
C VAL A 280 -6.25 -22.08 -10.67
N GLU A 281 -7.05 -22.71 -11.52
CA GLU A 281 -8.28 -22.08 -12.03
C GLU A 281 -9.23 -21.88 -10.86
N HIS A 282 -9.11 -20.76 -10.18
CA HIS A 282 -9.96 -20.42 -9.03
C HIS A 282 -11.41 -20.16 -9.44
N TYR A 283 -11.63 -19.92 -10.71
CA TYR A 283 -12.93 -19.51 -11.24
C TYR A 283 -13.25 -20.37 -12.46
N LYS A 284 -14.12 -21.35 -12.29
CA LYS A 284 -14.68 -22.11 -13.40
C LYS A 284 -15.58 -21.21 -14.26
N ASP A 285 -15.86 -21.60 -15.47
CA ASP A 285 -16.52 -20.95 -16.61
C ASP A 285 -17.69 -19.96 -16.37
N GLU A 286 -18.13 -19.77 -15.15
CA GLU A 286 -19.23 -18.85 -14.77
C GLU A 286 -18.77 -17.40 -14.55
N TRP A 287 -17.51 -17.13 -14.69
CA TRP A 287 -16.86 -15.83 -14.48
C TRP A 287 -16.55 -15.17 -15.82
N ILE A 288 -16.42 -13.84 -15.79
CA ILE A 288 -15.87 -13.08 -16.92
C ILE A 288 -14.66 -13.87 -17.42
N GLY A 289 -14.83 -14.51 -18.56
CA GLY A 289 -13.85 -15.44 -19.09
C GLY A 289 -12.45 -14.80 -19.06
N LEU A 290 -11.47 -15.54 -18.54
CA LEU A 290 -10.09 -15.09 -18.67
C LEU A 290 -9.85 -14.71 -20.13
N PRO A 291 -9.25 -13.55 -20.43
CA PRO A 291 -8.87 -13.21 -21.78
C PRO A 291 -7.99 -14.35 -22.30
N LYS A 292 -8.52 -15.13 -23.21
CA LYS A 292 -7.77 -16.18 -23.91
C LYS A 292 -7.33 -15.58 -25.23
N ALA A 293 -6.04 -15.61 -25.51
CA ALA A 293 -5.59 -15.37 -26.86
C ALA A 293 -6.08 -16.51 -27.74
N ASP A 294 -6.69 -16.20 -28.88
CA ASP A 294 -7.13 -17.21 -29.86
C ASP A 294 -5.93 -17.98 -30.45
N LEU A 295 -4.77 -17.41 -30.40
CA LEU A 295 -3.49 -18.01 -30.83
C LEU A 295 -2.41 -17.65 -29.80
N ALA A 296 -1.55 -18.60 -29.46
CA ALA A 296 -0.32 -18.34 -28.73
C ALA A 296 0.61 -17.47 -29.59
N ASP A 297 1.11 -16.37 -29.05
CA ASP A 297 1.93 -15.38 -29.73
C ASP A 297 3.41 -15.39 -29.27
N PHE A 298 3.93 -16.58 -28.97
CA PHE A 298 5.34 -16.80 -28.62
C PHE A 298 6.07 -17.60 -29.65
#